data_e6d9a4149e955da82f5433af2f233f98
#
_entry.id   e6d9a4149e955da82f5433af2f233f98
#
_cell.length_a   1.000
_cell.length_b   1.000
_cell.length_c   1.000
_cell.angle_alpha   90.00
_cell.angle_beta   90.00
_cell.angle_gamma   90.00
#
_symmetry.space_group_name_H-M   'P 1'
#
loop_
_entity.id
_entity.type
_entity.pdbx_description
1 polymer ?
#
loop_
_entity_poly.entity_id
_entity_poly.type
_entity_poly.pdbx_seq_one_letter_code
_entity_poly.pdbx_strand_id
1 'polypeptide(L)'
;EIVTDDCTISYGIVQTGEDQKDGVPVFRPVDIVNRIPKLEELKKTTEKISNKYKKTILKGREMLITVRANIAETCIVGEEFKGCNVGRGIVPIRTKEDIMVLEFLKYILDSKHINDDIKRKAKGITLIQLNMQDLREIELIIPPMEKQKAYVQFAKQVDKSKVAVQKALDEAQLLFDSLMQEYFG
;
A
#
# COMPACT_ATOMS: atom_id res chain seq x y z
N GLU A 1 -7.75 9.14 17.62
CA GLU A 1 -7.69 9.10 16.15
C GLU A 1 -6.23 9.21 15.71
N ILE A 2 -5.76 8.24 14.92
CA ILE A 2 -4.33 8.13 14.52
C ILE A 2 -3.97 8.95 13.29
N VAL A 3 -4.98 9.42 12.54
CA VAL A 3 -4.78 10.18 11.30
C VAL A 3 -4.61 11.67 11.58
N THR A 4 -3.86 12.36 10.71
CA THR A 4 -3.70 13.82 10.78
C THR A 4 -5.02 14.52 10.48
N ASP A 5 -5.21 15.73 11.01
CA ASP A 5 -6.46 16.48 10.88
C ASP A 5 -6.80 16.85 9.41
N ASP A 6 -5.78 16.91 8.55
CA ASP A 6 -5.91 17.15 7.11
C ASP A 6 -6.04 15.85 6.28
N CYS A 7 -5.96 14.68 6.92
CA CYS A 7 -6.17 13.39 6.28
C CYS A 7 -7.64 13.04 6.27
N THR A 8 -8.26 13.17 5.12
CA THR A 8 -9.63 12.69 4.92
C THR A 8 -9.61 11.29 4.33
N ILE A 9 -10.04 10.30 5.11
CA ILE A 9 -10.26 8.94 4.61
C ILE A 9 -11.44 9.00 3.62
N SER A 10 -11.13 9.06 2.34
CA SER A 10 -12.11 9.24 1.26
C SER A 10 -11.67 8.53 -0.01
N TYR A 11 -12.65 8.24 -0.88
CA TYR A 11 -12.36 7.66 -2.19
C TYR A 11 -11.60 8.64 -3.08
N GLY A 12 -10.63 8.12 -3.83
CA GLY A 12 -9.93 8.84 -4.88
C GLY A 12 -10.77 9.04 -6.15
N ILE A 13 -10.10 9.36 -7.24
CA ILE A 13 -10.69 9.70 -8.53
C ILE A 13 -11.55 8.56 -9.07
N VAL A 14 -12.83 8.84 -9.34
CA VAL A 14 -13.79 7.84 -9.84
C VAL A 14 -13.51 7.49 -11.30
N GLN A 15 -13.29 8.51 -12.13
CA GLN A 15 -12.98 8.36 -13.55
C GLN A 15 -11.73 9.18 -13.88
N THR A 16 -10.64 8.50 -14.13
CA THR A 16 -9.34 9.13 -14.43
C THR A 16 -9.25 9.70 -15.85
N GLY A 17 -10.24 9.40 -16.70
CA GLY A 17 -10.20 9.78 -18.11
C GLY A 17 -9.20 8.94 -18.90
N GLU A 18 -8.86 9.40 -20.09
CA GLU A 18 -7.81 8.84 -20.92
C GLU A 18 -6.43 9.12 -20.31
N ASP A 19 -5.44 8.30 -20.67
CA ASP A 19 -4.06 8.52 -20.24
C ASP A 19 -3.48 9.76 -20.92
N GLN A 20 -2.86 10.62 -20.15
CA GLN A 20 -2.30 11.89 -20.63
C GLN A 20 -0.78 11.77 -20.75
N LYS A 21 -0.20 12.31 -21.82
CA LYS A 21 1.26 12.41 -21.94
C LYS A 21 1.85 13.27 -20.82
N ASP A 22 1.20 14.43 -20.57
CA ASP A 22 1.53 15.37 -19.51
C ASP A 22 0.32 15.53 -18.59
N GLY A 23 0.49 15.24 -17.29
CA GLY A 23 -0.63 15.27 -16.34
C GLY A 23 -0.24 14.78 -14.95
N VAL A 24 -1.23 14.67 -14.08
CA VAL A 24 -1.06 14.21 -12.70
C VAL A 24 -1.04 12.68 -12.66
N PRO A 25 0.04 12.05 -12.17
CA PRO A 25 0.09 10.60 -12.01
C PRO A 25 -0.95 10.11 -10.99
N VAL A 26 -1.57 8.97 -11.26
CA VAL A 26 -2.65 8.41 -10.44
C VAL A 26 -2.38 6.95 -10.14
N PHE A 27 -2.28 6.61 -8.86
CA PHE A 27 -2.21 5.23 -8.41
C PHE A 27 -3.55 4.52 -8.60
N ARG A 28 -3.49 3.31 -9.13
CA ARG A 28 -4.64 2.38 -9.24
C ARG A 28 -4.38 1.15 -8.35
N PRO A 29 -5.40 0.40 -7.92
CA PRO A 29 -5.20 -0.81 -7.12
C PRO A 29 -4.20 -1.81 -7.71
N VAL A 30 -4.12 -1.91 -9.04
CA VAL A 30 -3.20 -2.80 -9.74
C VAL A 30 -1.74 -2.35 -9.65
N ASP A 31 -1.49 -1.08 -9.39
CA ASP A 31 -0.13 -0.51 -9.39
C ASP A 31 0.61 -0.79 -8.08
N ILE A 32 -0.11 -1.11 -6.98
CA ILE A 32 0.47 -1.32 -5.64
C ILE A 32 0.53 -2.78 -5.20
N VAL A 33 0.17 -3.72 -6.08
CA VAL A 33 0.27 -5.15 -5.78
C VAL A 33 1.72 -5.60 -5.84
N ASN A 34 2.26 -6.03 -4.69
CA ASN A 34 3.62 -6.57 -4.51
C ASN A 34 4.79 -5.61 -4.79
N ARG A 35 4.54 -4.36 -5.19
CA ARG A 35 5.60 -3.36 -5.43
C ARG A 35 5.07 -1.93 -5.38
N ILE A 36 6.00 -0.98 -5.24
CA ILE A 36 5.74 0.43 -5.54
C ILE A 36 6.18 0.67 -6.99
N PRO A 37 5.30 1.15 -7.88
CA PRO A 37 5.65 1.43 -9.27
C PRO A 37 6.61 2.62 -9.35
N LYS A 38 7.31 2.75 -10.46
CA LYS A 38 8.01 4.00 -10.77
C LYS A 38 7.00 5.06 -11.20
N LEU A 39 7.35 6.33 -11.01
CA LEU A 39 6.46 7.46 -11.28
C LEU A 39 6.00 7.49 -12.76
N GLU A 40 6.91 7.15 -13.67
CA GLU A 40 6.66 7.09 -15.11
C GLU A 40 5.75 5.94 -15.56
N GLU A 41 5.57 4.92 -14.72
CA GLU A 41 4.69 3.78 -15.00
C GLU A 41 3.22 4.07 -14.64
N LEU A 42 2.98 5.13 -13.87
CA LEU A 42 1.65 5.50 -13.44
C LEU A 42 0.84 6.13 -14.58
N LYS A 43 -0.42 5.72 -14.70
CA LYS A 43 -1.37 6.41 -15.55
C LYS A 43 -1.53 7.86 -15.12
N LYS A 44 -1.60 8.79 -16.06
CA LYS A 44 -1.77 10.21 -15.77
C LYS A 44 -3.18 10.69 -16.11
N THR A 45 -3.70 11.58 -15.30
CA THR A 45 -4.98 12.28 -15.52
C THR A 45 -4.75 13.78 -15.71
N THR A 46 -5.78 14.50 -16.17
CA THR A 46 -5.70 15.95 -16.28
C THR A 46 -5.70 16.63 -14.91
N GLU A 47 -5.02 17.78 -14.78
CA GLU A 47 -5.08 18.59 -13.56
C GLU A 47 -6.52 18.96 -13.18
N LYS A 48 -7.37 19.21 -14.15
CA LYS A 48 -8.80 19.52 -13.93
C LYS A 48 -9.54 18.39 -13.22
N ILE A 49 -9.25 17.14 -13.56
CA ILE A 49 -9.82 15.96 -12.90
C ILE A 49 -9.22 15.82 -11.51
N SER A 50 -7.90 15.85 -11.38
CA SER A 50 -7.21 15.71 -10.08
C SER A 50 -7.67 16.77 -9.08
N ASN A 51 -7.82 18.02 -9.51
CA ASN A 51 -8.24 19.13 -8.66
C ASN A 51 -9.69 19.02 -8.12
N LYS A 52 -10.54 18.16 -8.70
CA LYS A 52 -11.83 17.81 -8.10
C LYS A 52 -11.69 16.88 -6.87
N TYR A 53 -10.55 16.22 -6.74
CA TYR A 53 -10.24 15.24 -5.68
C TYR A 53 -9.04 15.69 -4.84
N LYS A 54 -9.00 16.96 -4.43
CA LYS A 54 -7.90 17.56 -3.66
C LYS A 54 -7.58 16.83 -2.37
N LYS A 55 -8.59 16.18 -1.75
CA LYS A 55 -8.44 15.45 -0.49
C LYS A 55 -7.54 14.22 -0.59
N THR A 56 -7.38 13.69 -1.80
CA THR A 56 -6.60 12.48 -2.06
C THR A 56 -5.31 12.75 -2.83
N ILE A 57 -4.97 14.03 -3.05
CA ILE A 57 -3.65 14.40 -3.56
C ILE A 57 -2.61 14.07 -2.50
N LEU A 58 -1.58 13.33 -2.90
CA LEU A 58 -0.51 12.88 -2.02
C LEU A 58 0.38 14.06 -1.62
N LYS A 59 0.77 14.09 -0.35
CA LYS A 59 1.64 15.12 0.24
C LYS A 59 3.09 14.64 0.42
N GLY A 60 3.34 13.36 0.11
CA GLY A 60 4.59 12.66 0.35
C GLY A 60 4.56 11.85 1.65
N ARG A 61 5.24 10.69 1.64
CA ARG A 61 5.32 9.75 2.76
C ARG A 61 3.97 9.40 3.39
N GLU A 62 3.12 8.75 2.60
CA GLU A 62 1.81 8.28 3.00
C GLU A 62 1.68 6.78 2.82
N MET A 63 0.81 6.18 3.61
CA MET A 63 0.39 4.80 3.36
C MET A 63 -0.82 4.81 2.42
N LEU A 64 -0.78 3.98 1.41
CA LEU A 64 -1.91 3.70 0.53
C LEU A 64 -2.50 2.34 0.93
N ILE A 65 -3.83 2.28 1.03
CA ILE A 65 -4.56 1.03 1.24
C ILE A 65 -5.60 0.83 0.15
N THR A 66 -5.68 -0.37 -0.41
CA THR A 66 -6.71 -0.69 -1.39
C THR A 66 -8.03 -1.04 -0.70
N VAL A 67 -9.11 -0.49 -1.24
CA VAL A 67 -10.50 -0.71 -0.77
C VAL A 67 -11.39 -1.34 -1.84
N ARG A 68 -10.81 -1.67 -3.01
CA ARG A 68 -11.44 -2.35 -4.14
C ARG A 68 -10.45 -3.25 -4.85
N ALA A 69 -10.96 -4.21 -5.61
CA ALA A 69 -10.17 -5.24 -6.28
C ALA A 69 -9.38 -6.08 -5.25
N ASN A 70 -8.08 -5.90 -5.14
CA ASN A 70 -7.24 -6.55 -4.13
C ASN A 70 -7.35 -5.80 -2.80
N ILE A 71 -8.42 -6.05 -2.04
CA ILE A 71 -8.70 -5.33 -0.79
C ILE A 71 -7.62 -5.60 0.26
N ALA A 72 -7.29 -4.54 1.03
CA ALA A 72 -6.33 -4.55 2.12
C ALA A 72 -4.87 -4.75 1.70
N GLU A 73 -4.53 -4.52 0.43
CA GLU A 73 -3.13 -4.35 0.05
C GLU A 73 -2.64 -2.96 0.50
N THR A 74 -1.44 -2.91 1.06
CA THR A 74 -0.86 -1.68 1.58
C THR A 74 0.51 -1.40 1.00
N CYS A 75 0.84 -0.13 0.78
CA CYS A 75 2.20 0.30 0.51
C CYS A 75 2.45 1.68 1.13
N ILE A 76 3.71 1.98 1.42
CA ILE A 76 4.15 3.32 1.84
C ILE A 76 4.84 3.96 0.64
N VAL A 77 4.31 5.10 0.19
CA VAL A 77 4.92 5.90 -0.88
C VAL A 77 5.82 6.98 -0.29
N GLY A 78 6.89 7.32 -1.00
CA GLY A 78 7.87 8.32 -0.58
C GLY A 78 7.53 9.74 -1.07
N GLU A 79 8.43 10.67 -0.79
CA GLU A 79 8.31 12.09 -1.17
C GLU A 79 8.26 12.29 -2.69
N GLU A 80 8.85 11.40 -3.47
CA GLU A 80 8.85 11.42 -4.93
C GLU A 80 7.45 11.37 -5.55
N PHE A 81 6.46 10.88 -4.80
CA PHE A 81 5.06 10.81 -5.24
C PHE A 81 4.21 11.99 -4.78
N LYS A 82 4.82 13.02 -4.21
CA LYS A 82 4.11 14.24 -3.82
C LYS A 82 3.46 14.89 -5.04
N GLY A 83 2.19 15.24 -4.90
CA GLY A 83 1.39 15.81 -6.01
C GLY A 83 0.67 14.77 -6.87
N CYS A 84 1.03 13.48 -6.78
CA CYS A 84 0.22 12.41 -7.37
C CYS A 84 -1.16 12.33 -6.73
N ASN A 85 -2.08 11.64 -7.38
CA ASN A 85 -3.40 11.37 -6.81
C ASN A 85 -3.67 9.86 -6.80
N VAL A 86 -4.78 9.44 -6.23
CA VAL A 86 -5.19 8.03 -6.20
C VAL A 86 -6.55 7.83 -6.86
N GLY A 87 -6.73 6.68 -7.47
CA GLY A 87 -8.00 6.25 -8.02
C GLY A 87 -8.97 5.79 -6.93
N ARG A 88 -10.23 5.62 -7.28
CA ARG A 88 -11.35 5.28 -6.38
C ARG A 88 -11.11 4.06 -5.49
N GLY A 89 -10.27 3.13 -5.91
CA GLY A 89 -9.97 1.91 -5.17
C GLY A 89 -8.87 2.03 -4.13
N ILE A 90 -8.30 3.21 -3.94
CA ILE A 90 -7.20 3.47 -2.99
C ILE A 90 -7.57 4.62 -2.06
N VAL A 91 -7.13 4.50 -0.82
CA VAL A 91 -7.24 5.54 0.22
C VAL A 91 -5.84 5.87 0.72
N PRO A 92 -5.42 7.14 0.65
CA PRO A 92 -4.19 7.59 1.30
C PRO A 92 -4.44 7.83 2.80
N ILE A 93 -3.50 7.37 3.62
CA ILE A 93 -3.54 7.52 5.09
C ILE A 93 -2.27 8.24 5.54
N ARG A 94 -2.45 9.35 6.24
CA ARG A 94 -1.39 10.09 6.93
C ARG A 94 -1.57 9.95 8.44
N THR A 95 -0.54 9.53 9.12
CA THR A 95 -0.58 9.34 10.58
C THR A 95 -0.02 10.55 11.32
N LYS A 96 -0.52 10.78 12.53
CA LYS A 96 0.13 11.67 13.50
C LYS A 96 1.40 11.00 13.98
N GLU A 97 2.56 11.56 13.65
CA GLU A 97 3.88 10.95 13.90
C GLU A 97 4.21 10.79 15.39
N ASP A 98 3.57 11.57 16.25
CA ASP A 98 3.66 11.46 17.71
C ASP A 98 2.81 10.32 18.30
N ILE A 99 1.88 9.77 17.53
CA ILE A 99 0.96 8.69 17.95
C ILE A 99 1.28 7.37 17.25
N MET A 100 1.55 7.42 15.95
CA MET A 100 1.66 6.22 15.12
C MET A 100 2.83 6.30 14.14
N VAL A 101 3.76 5.37 14.24
CA VAL A 101 4.79 5.15 13.21
C VAL A 101 4.14 4.54 11.97
N LEU A 102 4.33 5.16 10.82
CA LEU A 102 3.68 4.77 9.57
C LEU A 102 4.00 3.32 9.17
N GLU A 103 5.26 2.92 9.31
CA GLU A 103 5.70 1.55 9.05
C GLU A 103 5.08 0.53 10.03
N PHE A 104 4.89 0.94 11.30
CA PHE A 104 4.21 0.09 12.28
C PHE A 104 2.74 -0.12 11.91
N LEU A 105 2.04 0.95 11.49
CA LEU A 105 0.68 0.84 10.99
C LEU A 105 0.60 -0.14 9.80
N LYS A 106 1.55 -0.05 8.85
CA LYS A 106 1.61 -0.99 7.73
C LYS A 106 1.73 -2.44 8.22
N TYR A 107 2.67 -2.75 9.11
CA TYR A 107 2.84 -4.11 9.64
C TYR A 107 1.60 -4.63 10.37
N ILE A 108 0.88 -3.76 11.10
CA ILE A 108 -0.38 -4.15 11.75
C ILE A 108 -1.44 -4.50 10.70
N LEU A 109 -1.64 -3.64 9.70
CA LEU A 109 -2.67 -3.85 8.67
C LEU A 109 -2.35 -5.06 7.78
N ASP A 110 -1.07 -5.35 7.54
CA ASP A 110 -0.61 -6.52 6.80
C ASP A 110 -0.64 -7.80 7.66
N SER A 111 -0.78 -7.68 8.99
CA SER A 111 -0.90 -8.87 9.83
C SER A 111 -2.13 -9.68 9.45
N LYS A 112 -1.97 -11.03 9.46
CA LYS A 112 -3.05 -11.93 9.02
C LYS A 112 -4.38 -11.64 9.70
N HIS A 113 -4.36 -11.40 11.01
CA HIS A 113 -5.58 -11.17 11.79
C HIS A 113 -6.33 -9.91 11.33
N ILE A 114 -5.64 -8.77 11.25
CA ILE A 114 -6.25 -7.47 10.85
C ILE A 114 -6.60 -7.47 9.36
N ASN A 115 -5.74 -8.01 8.51
CA ASN A 115 -5.99 -8.10 7.08
C ASN A 115 -7.24 -8.96 6.77
N ASP A 116 -7.38 -10.12 7.42
CA ASP A 116 -8.56 -10.97 7.30
C ASP A 116 -9.83 -10.28 7.84
N ASP A 117 -9.73 -9.48 8.91
CA ASP A 117 -10.85 -8.70 9.45
C ASP A 117 -11.30 -7.62 8.48
N ILE A 118 -10.37 -6.88 7.90
CA ILE A 118 -10.65 -5.88 6.86
C ILE A 118 -11.37 -6.55 5.66
N LYS A 119 -10.86 -7.68 5.20
CA LYS A 119 -11.45 -8.43 4.07
C LYS A 119 -12.86 -8.92 4.39
N ARG A 120 -13.13 -9.35 5.62
CA ARG A 120 -14.48 -9.77 6.05
C ARG A 120 -15.49 -8.62 6.10
N LYS A 121 -15.04 -7.40 6.42
CA LYS A 121 -15.89 -6.21 6.43
C LYS A 121 -16.25 -5.73 5.01
N ALA A 122 -15.48 -6.15 4.00
CA ALA A 122 -15.76 -5.81 2.61
C ALA A 122 -17.04 -6.49 2.11
N LYS A 123 -17.88 -5.75 1.41
CA LYS A 123 -19.20 -6.19 0.94
C LYS A 123 -19.36 -5.99 -0.56
N GLY A 124 -20.19 -6.80 -1.17
CA GLY A 124 -20.57 -6.71 -2.59
C GLY A 124 -20.66 -8.10 -3.23
N ILE A 125 -21.54 -8.25 -4.21
CA ILE A 125 -21.72 -9.51 -4.96
C ILE A 125 -20.86 -9.47 -6.22
N THR A 126 -20.99 -8.43 -7.01
CA THR A 126 -20.25 -8.28 -8.29
C THR A 126 -18.97 -7.45 -8.12
N LEU A 127 -18.96 -6.50 -7.20
CA LEU A 127 -17.85 -5.61 -6.90
C LEU A 127 -17.66 -5.55 -5.39
N ILE A 128 -16.72 -6.36 -4.89
CA ILE A 128 -16.35 -6.34 -3.48
C ILE A 128 -15.61 -5.04 -3.18
N GLN A 129 -16.08 -4.31 -2.18
CA GLN A 129 -15.43 -3.09 -1.71
C GLN A 129 -15.54 -2.93 -0.20
N LEU A 130 -14.53 -2.32 0.40
CA LEU A 130 -14.57 -1.83 1.75
C LEU A 130 -15.15 -0.41 1.73
N ASN A 131 -16.17 -0.12 2.53
CA ASN A 131 -16.68 1.23 2.64
C ASN A 131 -15.81 2.09 3.58
N MET A 132 -15.94 3.40 3.49
CA MET A 132 -15.09 4.32 4.27
C MET A 132 -15.39 4.29 5.76
N GLN A 133 -16.60 3.96 6.15
CA GLN A 133 -16.98 3.85 7.55
C GLN A 133 -16.32 2.62 8.17
N ASP A 134 -16.43 1.46 7.53
CA ASP A 134 -15.80 0.22 8.00
C ASP A 134 -14.26 0.37 8.11
N LEU A 135 -13.63 1.15 7.19
CA LEU A 135 -12.20 1.45 7.26
C LEU A 135 -11.85 2.34 8.47
N ARG A 136 -12.69 3.34 8.79
CA ARG A 136 -12.46 4.23 9.95
C ARG A 136 -12.68 3.53 11.29
N GLU A 137 -13.53 2.52 11.31
CA GLU A 137 -13.91 1.77 12.51
C GLU A 137 -13.03 0.52 12.75
N ILE A 138 -11.88 0.42 12.06
CA ILE A 138 -10.90 -0.62 12.36
C ILE A 138 -10.25 -0.31 13.70
N GLU A 139 -10.44 -1.21 14.66
CA GLU A 139 -9.80 -1.11 15.96
C GLU A 139 -8.36 -1.62 15.90
N LEU A 140 -7.43 -0.80 16.34
CA LEU A 140 -6.00 -1.10 16.36
C LEU A 140 -5.44 -0.94 17.77
N ILE A 141 -4.55 -1.83 18.16
CA ILE A 141 -3.76 -1.68 19.38
C ILE A 141 -2.64 -0.68 19.09
N ILE A 142 -2.56 0.39 19.90
CA ILE A 142 -1.54 1.43 19.77
C ILE A 142 -0.59 1.34 20.98
N PRO A 143 0.55 0.62 20.86
CA PRO A 143 1.53 0.57 21.93
C PRO A 143 2.32 1.88 22.02
N PRO A 144 3.05 2.12 23.13
CA PRO A 144 3.93 3.27 23.23
C PRO A 144 4.90 3.38 22.05
N MET A 145 5.27 4.61 21.68
CA MET A 145 6.08 4.91 20.49
C MET A 145 7.41 4.12 20.43
N GLU A 146 8.07 3.94 21.59
CA GLU A 146 9.31 3.15 21.66
C GLU A 146 9.11 1.70 21.23
N LYS A 147 8.00 1.08 21.66
CA LYS A 147 7.65 -0.29 21.26
C LYS A 147 7.32 -0.38 19.76
N GLN A 148 6.64 0.62 19.21
CA GLN A 148 6.38 0.68 17.77
C GLN A 148 7.69 0.74 16.98
N LYS A 149 8.62 1.62 17.37
CA LYS A 149 9.94 1.75 16.73
C LYS A 149 10.76 0.48 16.85
N ALA A 150 10.81 -0.12 18.03
CA ALA A 150 11.52 -1.37 18.25
C ALA A 150 10.97 -2.51 17.38
N TYR A 151 9.64 -2.62 17.30
CA TYR A 151 8.99 -3.61 16.43
C TYR A 151 9.35 -3.40 14.96
N VAL A 152 9.29 -2.15 14.47
CA VAL A 152 9.64 -1.81 13.07
C VAL A 152 11.10 -2.19 12.77
N GLN A 153 12.03 -1.91 13.68
CA GLN A 153 13.42 -2.31 13.50
C GLN A 153 13.57 -3.83 13.42
N PHE A 154 12.93 -4.56 14.32
CA PHE A 154 12.94 -6.02 14.32
C PHE A 154 12.33 -6.58 13.02
N ALA A 155 11.14 -6.10 12.62
CA ALA A 155 10.46 -6.54 11.42
C ALA A 155 11.31 -6.30 10.16
N LYS A 156 11.95 -5.13 10.05
CA LYS A 156 12.88 -4.83 8.94
C LYS A 156 14.08 -5.78 8.88
N GLN A 157 14.59 -6.22 10.04
CA GLN A 157 15.67 -7.23 10.08
C GLN A 157 15.17 -8.58 9.60
N VAL A 158 13.98 -8.99 10.04
CA VAL A 158 13.35 -10.25 9.60
C VAL A 158 13.11 -10.22 8.09
N ASP A 159 12.58 -9.11 7.54
CA ASP A 159 12.35 -9.00 6.10
C ASP A 159 13.65 -9.08 5.29
N LYS A 160 14.73 -8.42 5.75
CA LYS A 160 16.06 -8.56 5.13
C LYS A 160 16.56 -10.01 5.15
N SER A 161 16.38 -10.70 6.28
CA SER A 161 16.78 -12.09 6.41
C SER A 161 15.98 -13.01 5.49
N LYS A 162 14.67 -12.79 5.36
CA LYS A 162 13.82 -13.54 4.43
C LYS A 162 14.29 -13.39 2.97
N VAL A 163 14.61 -12.16 2.55
CA VAL A 163 15.12 -11.91 1.19
C VAL A 163 16.45 -12.62 0.96
N ALA A 164 17.37 -12.59 1.93
CA ALA A 164 18.66 -13.27 1.82
C ALA A 164 18.50 -14.80 1.74
N VAL A 165 17.61 -15.38 2.56
CA VAL A 165 17.31 -16.82 2.53
C VAL A 165 16.65 -17.21 1.23
N GLN A 166 15.68 -16.43 0.72
CA GLN A 166 15.03 -16.70 -0.56
C GLN A 166 16.06 -16.71 -1.71
N LYS A 167 16.94 -15.71 -1.74
CA LYS A 167 18.01 -15.66 -2.75
C LYS A 167 18.93 -16.88 -2.71
N ALA A 168 19.34 -17.30 -1.51
CA ALA A 168 20.17 -18.50 -1.36
C ALA A 168 19.44 -19.78 -1.80
N LEU A 169 18.13 -19.86 -1.55
CA LEU A 169 17.30 -20.97 -2.01
C LEU A 169 17.19 -21.00 -3.54
N ASP A 170 16.95 -19.84 -4.17
CA ASP A 170 16.87 -19.73 -5.63
C ASP A 170 18.22 -20.11 -6.30
N GLU A 171 19.35 -19.66 -5.72
CA GLU A 171 20.70 -20.02 -6.19
C GLU A 171 20.97 -21.53 -6.04
N ALA A 172 20.55 -22.14 -4.93
CA ALA A 172 20.68 -23.57 -4.71
C ALA A 172 19.81 -24.38 -5.69
N GLN A 173 18.59 -23.91 -5.99
CA GLN A 173 17.73 -24.55 -6.96
C GLN A 173 18.33 -24.50 -8.37
N LEU A 174 18.87 -23.36 -8.79
CA LEU A 174 19.55 -23.23 -10.09
C LEU A 174 20.74 -24.17 -10.22
N LEU A 175 21.54 -24.32 -9.15
CA LEU A 175 22.65 -25.26 -9.13
C LEU A 175 22.17 -26.71 -9.24
N PHE A 176 21.14 -27.07 -8.49
CA PHE A 176 20.54 -28.40 -8.55
C PHE A 176 20.02 -28.72 -9.97
N ASP A 177 19.28 -27.81 -10.58
CA ASP A 177 18.73 -27.99 -11.93
C ASP A 177 19.86 -28.14 -12.97
N SER A 178 20.95 -27.36 -12.85
CA SER A 178 22.13 -27.47 -13.71
C SER A 178 22.81 -28.84 -13.60
N LEU A 179 23.01 -29.33 -12.35
CA LEU A 179 23.60 -30.64 -12.12
C LEU A 179 22.69 -31.77 -12.64
N MET A 180 21.39 -31.66 -12.44
CA MET A 180 20.42 -32.63 -12.96
C MET A 180 20.48 -32.69 -14.49
N GLN A 181 20.62 -31.58 -15.17
CA GLN A 181 20.75 -31.51 -16.60
C GLN A 181 22.09 -32.08 -17.09
N GLU A 182 23.18 -31.85 -16.36
CA GLU A 182 24.51 -32.38 -16.70
C GLU A 182 24.61 -33.90 -16.53
N TYR A 183 23.98 -34.48 -15.51
CA TYR A 183 24.14 -35.90 -15.19
C TYR A 183 23.01 -36.79 -15.68
N PHE A 184 21.84 -36.24 -15.98
CA PHE A 184 20.64 -37.02 -16.33
C PHE A 184 19.91 -36.49 -17.59
N GLY A 185 20.36 -35.39 -18.19
CA GLY A 185 19.85 -34.84 -19.46
C GLY A 185 20.72 -35.29 -20.63
#